data_258b81384eec80f4aac204291f9c0e27
#
_entry.id   258b81384eec80f4aac204291f9c0e27
#
_cell.length_a   1.000
_cell.length_b   1.000
_cell.length_c   1.000
_cell.angle_alpha   90.00
_cell.angle_beta   90.00
_cell.angle_gamma   90.00
#
_symmetry.space_group_name_H-M   'P 1'
#
loop_
_entity.id
_entity.type
_entity.pdbx_description
1 polymer ?
#
loop_
_entity_poly.entity_id
_entity_poly.type
_entity_poly.pdbx_seq_one_letter_code
_entity_poly.pdbx_strand_id
1 'polypeptide(L)'
;MRLLIFTLLIVFSLPIKAHAEDPIKERQQQITTILELTRENIYNYRLMDTPEWKQFEAFLSSEETLAMNQKDFVNAFNQERKKLPFTHYNLRLKTGKSKAKQKELPFELKTLDQSTALLIVRDWIQDASGMISIVQEIEATGYENLIIDLRGNPGGTLDAAVVLGSYLTNQPIDAGVYLTKNWYADHTEGPTTEQIQQFPFMKDLDFEGFWDMSQNPGFRMVLPGHDRKVFEGDVYVLTDGFTGSTCEPFVDVIKRQNIGTVIGRTTGGGMLSGAFFPVDDELTLFLPVCDYYTADGYRIDRVGVKPHIETRSEDALAKATELISGK
;
A
#
# COMPACT_ATOMS: atom_id res chain seq x y z
N MET A 1 25.34 -37.69 71.89
CA MET A 1 24.54 -36.51 71.59
C MET A 1 25.41 -35.54 70.78
N ARG A 2 25.36 -35.63 69.45
CA ARG A 2 26.20 -34.81 68.54
C ARG A 2 25.33 -33.67 67.99
N LEU A 3 25.74 -32.45 68.32
CA LEU A 3 25.07 -31.21 67.87
C LEU A 3 25.56 -30.88 66.46
N LEU A 4 24.66 -30.93 65.47
CA LEU A 4 24.92 -30.45 64.08
C LEU A 4 24.60 -28.97 64.03
N ILE A 5 25.61 -28.16 63.77
CA ILE A 5 25.48 -26.72 63.51
C ILE A 5 25.25 -26.58 62.04
N PHE A 6 24.03 -26.14 61.61
CA PHE A 6 23.70 -25.74 60.22
C PHE A 6 24.14 -24.29 60.05
N THR A 7 25.14 -24.08 59.19
CA THR A 7 25.58 -22.74 58.77
C THR A 7 24.73 -22.35 57.57
N LEU A 8 23.83 -21.38 57.72
CA LEU A 8 23.02 -20.80 56.68
C LEU A 8 23.87 -19.80 55.87
N LEU A 9 24.26 -20.17 54.62
CA LEU A 9 24.90 -19.26 53.68
C LEU A 9 23.82 -18.39 53.04
N ILE A 10 23.71 -17.15 53.46
CA ILE A 10 22.88 -16.12 52.78
C ILE A 10 23.67 -15.61 51.58
N VAL A 11 23.27 -16.07 50.39
CA VAL A 11 23.78 -15.52 49.15
C VAL A 11 23.03 -14.21 48.87
N PHE A 12 23.70 -13.09 49.11
CA PHE A 12 23.22 -11.79 48.65
C PHE A 12 23.37 -11.74 47.13
N SER A 13 22.27 -11.97 46.39
CA SER A 13 22.19 -11.61 44.98
C SER A 13 22.06 -10.09 44.89
N LEU A 14 23.16 -9.42 44.59
CA LEU A 14 23.13 -8.03 44.15
C LEU A 14 22.32 -7.97 42.85
N PRO A 15 21.35 -7.05 42.74
CA PRO A 15 20.65 -6.84 41.45
C PRO A 15 21.70 -6.37 40.45
N ILE A 16 21.89 -7.12 39.37
CA ILE A 16 22.62 -6.66 38.19
C ILE A 16 21.79 -5.48 37.68
N LYS A 17 22.25 -4.25 37.91
CA LYS A 17 21.71 -3.08 37.21
C LYS A 17 21.95 -3.35 35.74
N ALA A 18 20.87 -3.63 35.00
CA ALA A 18 20.89 -3.51 33.57
C ALA A 18 21.44 -2.11 33.26
N HIS A 19 22.59 -2.03 32.60
CA HIS A 19 23.12 -0.77 32.12
C HIS A 19 22.08 -0.28 31.13
N ALA A 20 21.43 0.85 31.40
CA ALA A 20 20.68 1.55 30.41
C ALA A 20 21.67 1.86 29.27
N GLU A 21 21.42 1.30 28.08
CA GLU A 21 22.23 1.62 26.91
C GLU A 21 22.19 3.13 26.68
N ASP A 22 23.31 3.69 26.20
CA ASP A 22 23.40 5.09 25.84
C ASP A 22 22.38 5.38 24.74
N PRO A 23 21.38 6.25 24.95
CA PRO A 23 20.31 6.50 23.97
C PRO A 23 20.83 6.92 22.59
N ILE A 24 22.00 7.56 22.54
CA ILE A 24 22.66 7.94 21.28
C ILE A 24 23.17 6.68 20.55
N LYS A 25 23.77 5.74 21.27
CA LYS A 25 24.26 4.48 20.68
C LYS A 25 23.12 3.61 20.19
N GLU A 26 22.03 3.54 20.95
CA GLU A 26 20.82 2.83 20.53
C GLU A 26 20.26 3.43 19.23
N ARG A 27 20.15 4.76 19.15
CA ARG A 27 19.72 5.46 17.94
C ARG A 27 20.66 5.21 16.75
N GLN A 28 21.97 5.23 16.97
CA GLN A 28 22.95 4.90 15.94
C GLN A 28 22.77 3.48 15.41
N GLN A 29 22.51 2.50 16.30
CA GLN A 29 22.24 1.13 15.90
C GLN A 29 20.95 1.01 15.10
N GLN A 30 19.86 1.67 15.52
CA GLN A 30 18.59 1.71 14.79
C GLN A 30 18.80 2.26 13.36
N ILE A 31 19.51 3.37 13.23
CA ILE A 31 19.81 3.98 11.92
C ILE A 31 20.66 3.05 11.06
N THR A 32 21.67 2.41 11.62
CA THR A 32 22.50 1.42 10.92
C THR A 32 21.64 0.30 10.36
N THR A 33 20.79 -0.29 11.19
CA THR A 33 19.86 -1.35 10.79
C THR A 33 18.89 -0.87 9.69
N ILE A 34 18.33 0.34 9.79
CA ILE A 34 17.45 0.93 8.77
C ILE A 34 18.18 1.04 7.43
N LEU A 35 19.42 1.54 7.42
CA LEU A 35 20.20 1.71 6.20
C LEU A 35 20.62 0.35 5.59
N GLU A 36 20.96 -0.63 6.39
CA GLU A 36 21.27 -2.00 5.97
C GLU A 36 20.05 -2.67 5.34
N LEU A 37 18.91 -2.67 6.05
CA LEU A 37 17.64 -3.20 5.54
C LEU A 37 17.25 -2.54 4.20
N THR A 38 17.45 -1.23 4.11
CA THR A 38 17.15 -0.49 2.86
C THR A 38 18.06 -0.95 1.74
N ARG A 39 19.36 -1.03 1.98
CA ARG A 39 20.35 -1.44 0.97
C ARG A 39 20.11 -2.83 0.43
N GLU A 40 19.67 -3.74 1.30
CA GLU A 40 19.44 -5.14 0.95
C GLU A 40 18.11 -5.36 0.20
N ASN A 41 17.09 -4.53 0.46
CA ASN A 41 15.72 -4.88 0.07
C ASN A 41 15.04 -3.89 -0.85
N ILE A 42 15.56 -2.66 -1.03
CA ILE A 42 14.94 -1.68 -1.91
C ILE A 42 14.91 -2.18 -3.37
N TYR A 43 13.79 -1.96 -4.05
CA TYR A 43 13.62 -2.42 -5.43
C TYR A 43 14.66 -1.86 -6.41
N ASN A 44 15.16 -0.65 -6.18
CA ASN A 44 16.17 -0.01 -7.01
C ASN A 44 17.26 0.64 -6.14
N TYR A 45 18.37 -0.04 -5.97
CA TYR A 45 19.48 0.44 -5.13
C TYR A 45 20.10 1.76 -5.62
N ARG A 46 19.97 2.10 -6.94
CA ARG A 46 20.49 3.36 -7.49
C ARG A 46 19.80 4.60 -6.92
N LEU A 47 18.61 4.45 -6.33
CA LEU A 47 17.93 5.53 -5.60
C LEU A 47 18.75 6.03 -4.41
N MET A 48 19.64 5.20 -3.88
CA MET A 48 20.55 5.57 -2.79
C MET A 48 21.75 6.42 -3.25
N ASP A 49 21.96 6.58 -4.56
CA ASP A 49 22.96 7.49 -5.12
C ASP A 49 22.42 8.89 -5.41
N THR A 50 21.09 9.09 -5.27
CA THR A 50 20.44 10.37 -5.55
C THR A 50 20.82 11.45 -4.52
N PRO A 51 20.82 12.74 -4.91
CA PRO A 51 21.06 13.84 -3.98
C PRO A 51 20.07 13.87 -2.80
N GLU A 52 18.80 13.52 -3.05
CA GLU A 52 17.74 13.48 -2.06
C GLU A 52 18.02 12.39 -1.00
N TRP A 53 18.50 11.22 -1.44
CA TRP A 53 18.88 10.16 -0.52
C TRP A 53 20.09 10.55 0.33
N LYS A 54 21.11 11.14 -0.26
CA LYS A 54 22.29 11.62 0.48
C LYS A 54 21.94 12.68 1.52
N GLN A 55 20.99 13.57 1.20
CA GLN A 55 20.46 14.52 2.18
C GLN A 55 19.71 13.81 3.31
N PHE A 56 18.95 12.77 2.99
CA PHE A 56 18.26 11.95 3.97
C PHE A 56 19.23 11.18 4.89
N GLU A 57 20.30 10.61 4.36
CA GLU A 57 21.36 9.98 5.17
C GLU A 57 22.07 11.01 6.09
N ALA A 58 22.35 12.21 5.58
CA ALA A 58 22.92 13.30 6.38
C ALA A 58 21.97 13.72 7.53
N PHE A 59 20.67 13.82 7.26
CA PHE A 59 19.66 14.06 8.29
C PHE A 59 19.70 12.96 9.36
N LEU A 60 19.68 11.68 8.98
CA LEU A 60 19.73 10.55 9.93
C LEU A 60 20.97 10.58 10.83
N SER A 61 22.11 11.04 10.28
CA SER A 61 23.40 11.07 10.98
C SER A 61 23.62 12.36 11.79
N SER A 62 22.70 13.31 11.77
CA SER A 62 22.84 14.58 12.48
C SER A 62 22.77 14.41 14.01
N GLU A 63 23.51 15.24 14.75
CA GLU A 63 23.49 15.26 16.22
C GLU A 63 22.06 15.47 16.76
N GLU A 64 21.27 16.34 16.06
CA GLU A 64 19.87 16.59 16.41
C GLU A 64 19.04 15.31 16.32
N THR A 65 19.14 14.56 15.22
CA THR A 65 18.41 13.30 15.01
C THR A 65 18.84 12.23 16.03
N LEU A 66 20.13 12.11 16.32
CA LEU A 66 20.66 11.16 17.29
C LEU A 66 20.15 11.44 18.71
N ALA A 67 19.91 12.69 19.08
CA ALA A 67 19.40 13.10 20.38
C ALA A 67 17.86 13.04 20.51
N MET A 68 17.10 12.78 19.44
CA MET A 68 15.64 12.72 19.47
C MET A 68 15.14 11.55 20.33
N ASN A 69 14.04 11.77 21.06
CA ASN A 69 13.29 10.64 21.63
C ASN A 69 12.64 9.82 20.51
N GLN A 70 12.19 8.60 20.81
CA GLN A 70 11.70 7.63 19.85
C GLN A 70 10.52 8.15 18.99
N LYS A 71 9.55 8.82 19.62
CA LYS A 71 8.38 9.38 18.92
C LYS A 71 8.77 10.51 17.96
N ASP A 72 9.63 11.41 18.39
CA ASP A 72 10.08 12.54 17.59
C ASP A 72 10.94 12.09 16.42
N PHE A 73 11.79 11.08 16.63
CA PHE A 73 12.56 10.45 15.56
C PHE A 73 11.63 9.85 14.47
N VAL A 74 10.65 9.05 14.87
CA VAL A 74 9.68 8.47 13.91
C VAL A 74 8.93 9.57 13.15
N ASN A 75 8.52 10.63 13.82
CA ASN A 75 7.84 11.76 13.18
C ASN A 75 8.77 12.49 12.19
N ALA A 76 9.99 12.81 12.61
CA ALA A 76 10.99 13.50 11.78
C ALA A 76 11.39 12.65 10.57
N PHE A 77 11.65 11.35 10.76
CA PHE A 77 11.89 10.40 9.68
C PHE A 77 10.75 10.43 8.64
N ASN A 78 9.49 10.35 9.11
CA ASN A 78 8.34 10.33 8.23
C ASN A 78 8.02 11.67 7.56
N GLN A 79 8.55 12.78 8.04
CA GLN A 79 8.52 14.07 7.35
C GLN A 79 9.64 14.16 6.30
N GLU A 80 10.88 13.84 6.68
CA GLU A 80 12.04 13.99 5.83
C GLU A 80 11.98 13.04 4.61
N ARG A 81 11.51 11.80 4.79
CA ARG A 81 11.33 10.83 3.70
C ARG A 81 10.42 11.33 2.56
N LYS A 82 9.56 12.33 2.81
CA LYS A 82 8.68 12.88 1.76
C LYS A 82 9.45 13.56 0.63
N LYS A 83 10.70 13.91 0.87
CA LYS A 83 11.62 14.50 -0.12
C LYS A 83 12.26 13.44 -1.03
N LEU A 84 12.20 12.15 -0.66
CA LEU A 84 12.74 11.06 -1.46
C LEU A 84 11.98 10.91 -2.78
N PRO A 85 12.64 10.47 -3.87
CA PRO A 85 12.02 10.34 -5.19
C PRO A 85 11.13 9.08 -5.33
N PHE A 86 10.72 8.46 -4.22
CA PHE A 86 9.88 7.28 -4.16
C PHE A 86 8.96 7.32 -2.94
N THR A 87 7.88 6.53 -2.97
CA THR A 87 6.92 6.39 -1.88
C THR A 87 7.18 5.12 -1.05
N HIS A 88 6.25 4.71 -0.19
CA HIS A 88 6.28 3.44 0.57
C HIS A 88 7.50 3.25 1.49
N TYR A 89 8.11 4.34 1.98
CA TYR A 89 9.23 4.31 2.92
C TYR A 89 8.80 4.98 4.22
N ASN A 90 8.49 4.19 5.26
CA ASN A 90 7.93 4.69 6.51
C ASN A 90 8.53 3.98 7.72
N LEU A 91 8.85 4.73 8.75
CA LEU A 91 9.21 4.18 10.05
C LEU A 91 7.97 4.20 10.96
N ARG A 92 7.74 3.10 11.69
CA ARG A 92 6.58 2.94 12.57
C ARG A 92 7.00 2.43 13.95
N LEU A 93 6.36 2.96 14.99
CA LEU A 93 6.43 2.35 16.31
C LEU A 93 5.62 1.04 16.30
N LYS A 94 6.18 -0.03 16.84
CA LYS A 94 5.44 -1.25 17.20
C LYS A 94 4.55 -0.91 18.39
N THR A 95 3.37 -0.39 18.10
CA THR A 95 2.42 -0.06 19.17
C THR A 95 1.91 -1.34 19.81
N GLY A 96 2.07 -1.48 21.13
CA GLY A 96 1.25 -2.40 21.92
C GLY A 96 -0.24 -2.09 21.64
N LYS A 97 -1.10 -3.11 21.70
CA LYS A 97 -2.53 -3.09 21.33
C LYS A 97 -3.18 -1.72 21.46
N SER A 98 -3.30 -1.01 20.35
CA SER A 98 -4.08 0.24 20.26
C SER A 98 -5.51 -0.10 20.67
N LYS A 99 -6.10 0.70 21.58
CA LYS A 99 -7.55 0.66 21.83
C LYS A 99 -8.20 0.95 20.49
N ALA A 100 -8.83 -0.06 19.89
CA ALA A 100 -9.56 0.10 18.64
C ALA A 100 -10.59 1.21 18.83
N LYS A 101 -10.38 2.37 18.18
CA LYS A 101 -11.50 3.25 17.86
C LYS A 101 -12.47 2.40 17.05
N GLN A 102 -13.78 2.57 17.30
CA GLN A 102 -14.81 1.92 16.50
C GLN A 102 -14.52 2.26 15.03
N LYS A 103 -13.95 1.31 14.30
CA LYS A 103 -13.51 1.53 12.92
C LYS A 103 -14.77 1.50 12.07
N GLU A 104 -14.98 2.51 11.24
CA GLU A 104 -16.02 2.46 10.21
C GLU A 104 -15.81 1.19 9.36
N LEU A 105 -16.91 0.64 8.84
CA LEU A 105 -16.84 -0.53 7.97
C LEU A 105 -15.99 -0.18 6.73
N PRO A 106 -15.07 -1.05 6.32
CA PRO A 106 -14.21 -0.79 5.16
C PRO A 106 -15.02 -0.67 3.87
N PHE A 107 -16.13 -1.39 3.78
CA PHE A 107 -17.08 -1.36 2.66
C PHE A 107 -18.46 -1.01 3.16
N GLU A 108 -19.13 -0.09 2.45
CA GLU A 108 -20.50 0.33 2.77
C GLU A 108 -21.27 0.53 1.47
N LEU A 109 -22.32 -0.28 1.26
CA LEU A 109 -23.23 -0.13 0.13
C LEU A 109 -24.43 0.73 0.54
N LYS A 110 -24.77 1.74 -0.25
CA LYS A 110 -25.92 2.62 -0.08
C LYS A 110 -26.75 2.65 -1.33
N THR A 111 -28.05 2.50 -1.20
CA THR A 111 -29.00 2.82 -2.26
C THR A 111 -29.22 4.33 -2.32
N LEU A 112 -28.89 5.00 -3.41
CA LEU A 112 -29.16 6.42 -3.61
C LEU A 112 -30.59 6.63 -4.15
N ASP A 113 -31.00 5.77 -5.08
CA ASP A 113 -32.35 5.70 -5.64
C ASP A 113 -32.62 4.26 -6.15
N GLN A 114 -33.74 4.03 -6.85
CA GLN A 114 -34.14 2.70 -7.30
C GLN A 114 -33.15 2.05 -8.30
N SER A 115 -32.37 2.86 -9.01
CA SER A 115 -31.46 2.41 -10.07
C SER A 115 -29.98 2.61 -9.74
N THR A 116 -29.64 3.32 -8.64
CA THR A 116 -28.27 3.78 -8.38
C THR A 116 -27.78 3.31 -7.01
N ALA A 117 -26.66 2.59 -7.01
CA ALA A 117 -25.89 2.22 -5.82
C ALA A 117 -24.66 3.11 -5.65
N LEU A 118 -24.34 3.44 -4.38
CA LEU A 118 -23.07 4.03 -3.96
C LEU A 118 -22.32 3.02 -3.08
N LEU A 119 -21.22 2.50 -3.58
CA LEU A 119 -20.28 1.66 -2.84
C LEU A 119 -19.11 2.52 -2.34
N ILE A 120 -19.07 2.74 -1.02
CA ILE A 120 -17.94 3.42 -0.37
C ILE A 120 -16.92 2.38 0.03
N VAL A 121 -15.69 2.53 -0.44
CA VAL A 121 -14.56 1.65 -0.15
C VAL A 121 -13.49 2.46 0.57
N ARG A 122 -13.38 2.31 1.89
CA ARG A 122 -12.48 3.13 2.72
C ARG A 122 -11.06 2.60 2.78
N ASP A 123 -10.89 1.31 2.68
CA ASP A 123 -9.58 0.64 2.55
C ASP A 123 -9.75 -0.76 1.93
N TRP A 124 -8.63 -1.38 1.50
CA TRP A 124 -8.58 -2.74 0.97
C TRP A 124 -7.93 -3.74 1.94
N ILE A 125 -7.96 -3.47 3.26
CA ILE A 125 -7.22 -4.26 4.26
C ILE A 125 -7.96 -5.56 4.66
N GLN A 126 -9.23 -5.71 4.30
CA GLN A 126 -10.02 -6.90 4.62
C GLN A 126 -9.95 -7.95 3.52
N ASP A 127 -10.25 -9.20 3.92
CA ASP A 127 -10.39 -10.30 2.99
C ASP A 127 -11.54 -10.10 1.98
N ALA A 128 -11.57 -10.94 0.96
CA ALA A 128 -12.54 -10.85 -0.12
C ALA A 128 -14.00 -11.06 0.32
N SER A 129 -14.26 -11.68 1.47
CA SER A 129 -15.61 -12.15 1.86
C SER A 129 -16.62 -11.00 1.98
N GLY A 130 -16.21 -9.88 2.54
CA GLY A 130 -17.05 -8.68 2.63
C GLY A 130 -17.43 -8.13 1.25
N MET A 131 -16.49 -8.09 0.33
CA MET A 131 -16.73 -7.60 -1.04
C MET A 131 -17.59 -8.58 -1.84
N ILE A 132 -17.40 -9.90 -1.66
CA ILE A 132 -18.27 -10.93 -2.27
C ILE A 132 -19.74 -10.71 -1.86
N SER A 133 -20.00 -10.48 -0.58
CA SER A 133 -21.35 -10.20 -0.09
C SER A 133 -21.97 -8.95 -0.70
N ILE A 134 -21.18 -7.90 -0.87
CA ILE A 134 -21.63 -6.64 -1.53
C ILE A 134 -21.95 -6.88 -3.01
N VAL A 135 -21.09 -7.59 -3.72
CA VAL A 135 -21.33 -7.94 -5.14
C VAL A 135 -22.64 -8.72 -5.28
N GLN A 136 -22.88 -9.70 -4.40
CA GLN A 136 -24.14 -10.47 -4.39
C GLN A 136 -25.37 -9.58 -4.11
N GLU A 137 -25.26 -8.59 -3.24
CA GLU A 137 -26.32 -7.61 -2.96
C GLU A 137 -26.61 -6.72 -4.18
N ILE A 138 -25.55 -6.25 -4.87
CA ILE A 138 -25.67 -5.46 -6.09
C ILE A 138 -26.37 -6.28 -7.20
N GLU A 139 -25.97 -7.55 -7.37
CA GLU A 139 -26.59 -8.48 -8.35
C GLU A 139 -28.08 -8.74 -8.04
N ALA A 140 -28.40 -8.96 -6.77
CA ALA A 140 -29.78 -9.26 -6.35
C ALA A 140 -30.72 -8.07 -6.52
N THR A 141 -30.22 -6.83 -6.35
CA THR A 141 -31.00 -5.60 -6.48
C THR A 141 -31.18 -5.19 -7.94
N GLY A 142 -30.18 -5.41 -8.80
CA GLY A 142 -30.24 -5.10 -10.22
C GLY A 142 -30.12 -3.61 -10.52
N TYR A 143 -29.19 -2.91 -9.86
CA TYR A 143 -28.91 -1.51 -10.14
C TYR A 143 -28.42 -1.29 -11.57
N GLU A 144 -28.79 -0.13 -12.15
CA GLU A 144 -28.35 0.31 -13.48
C GLU A 144 -27.10 1.19 -13.41
N ASN A 145 -26.80 1.77 -12.23
CA ASN A 145 -25.65 2.64 -12.01
C ASN A 145 -24.94 2.24 -10.73
N LEU A 146 -23.62 2.13 -10.80
CA LEU A 146 -22.73 1.85 -9.66
C LEU A 146 -21.70 2.97 -9.51
N ILE A 147 -21.80 3.72 -8.41
CA ILE A 147 -20.79 4.69 -8.02
C ILE A 147 -19.85 4.01 -7.01
N ILE A 148 -18.56 3.92 -7.31
CA ILE A 148 -17.52 3.38 -6.45
C ILE A 148 -16.71 4.56 -5.88
N ASP A 149 -16.87 4.83 -4.59
CA ASP A 149 -16.18 5.93 -3.91
C ASP A 149 -14.88 5.46 -3.27
N LEU A 150 -13.75 5.80 -3.90
CA LEU A 150 -12.39 5.52 -3.44
C LEU A 150 -11.71 6.74 -2.81
N ARG A 151 -12.42 7.85 -2.60
CA ARG A 151 -11.84 9.03 -1.97
C ARG A 151 -11.41 8.73 -0.55
N GLY A 152 -10.19 9.14 -0.21
CA GLY A 152 -9.58 8.87 1.09
C GLY A 152 -9.08 7.44 1.30
N ASN A 153 -9.22 6.54 0.32
CA ASN A 153 -8.76 5.15 0.40
C ASN A 153 -7.25 5.07 0.11
N PRO A 154 -6.40 4.72 1.09
CA PRO A 154 -4.95 4.65 0.90
C PRO A 154 -4.46 3.35 0.23
N GLY A 155 -5.37 2.45 -0.16
CA GLY A 155 -5.03 1.13 -0.69
C GLY A 155 -5.15 0.01 0.35
N GLY A 156 -4.42 -1.07 0.15
CA GLY A 156 -4.41 -2.26 1.01
C GLY A 156 -3.97 -3.51 0.27
N THR A 157 -4.65 -4.64 0.51
CA THR A 157 -4.40 -5.92 -0.18
C THR A 157 -5.13 -6.00 -1.52
N LEU A 158 -4.83 -7.02 -2.32
CA LEU A 158 -5.43 -7.20 -3.64
C LEU A 158 -6.82 -7.86 -3.60
N ASP A 159 -7.07 -8.69 -2.59
CA ASP A 159 -8.18 -9.65 -2.58
C ASP A 159 -9.55 -9.05 -2.89
N ALA A 160 -9.97 -8.05 -2.13
CA ALA A 160 -11.27 -7.41 -2.32
C ALA A 160 -11.32 -6.55 -3.59
N ALA A 161 -10.19 -5.92 -3.98
CA ALA A 161 -10.09 -5.14 -5.20
C ALA A 161 -10.23 -6.04 -6.46
N VAL A 162 -9.64 -7.25 -6.41
CA VAL A 162 -9.78 -8.25 -7.48
C VAL A 162 -11.22 -8.73 -7.60
N VAL A 163 -11.91 -9.00 -6.48
CA VAL A 163 -13.32 -9.40 -6.51
C VAL A 163 -14.19 -8.33 -7.17
N LEU A 164 -14.07 -7.07 -6.74
CA LEU A 164 -14.83 -5.98 -7.33
C LEU A 164 -14.47 -5.75 -8.80
N GLY A 165 -13.17 -5.71 -9.12
CA GLY A 165 -12.72 -5.49 -10.48
C GLY A 165 -13.16 -6.60 -11.44
N SER A 166 -13.09 -7.87 -11.02
CA SER A 166 -13.56 -9.01 -11.80
C SER A 166 -15.07 -8.94 -12.09
N TYR A 167 -15.84 -8.44 -11.13
CA TYR A 167 -17.29 -8.25 -11.33
C TYR A 167 -17.64 -7.21 -12.42
N LEU A 168 -16.70 -6.33 -12.75
CA LEU A 168 -16.89 -5.27 -13.74
C LEU A 168 -16.44 -5.68 -15.16
N THR A 169 -15.91 -6.90 -15.36
CA THR A 169 -15.44 -7.36 -16.67
C THR A 169 -15.65 -8.87 -16.85
N ASN A 170 -15.96 -9.28 -18.07
CA ASN A 170 -16.03 -10.70 -18.43
C ASN A 170 -14.75 -11.22 -19.12
N GLN A 171 -13.76 -10.35 -19.32
CA GLN A 171 -12.49 -10.69 -19.93
C GLN A 171 -11.33 -10.45 -18.96
N PRO A 172 -10.31 -11.31 -18.98
CA PRO A 172 -9.08 -11.04 -18.24
C PRO A 172 -8.42 -9.75 -18.74
N ILE A 173 -7.97 -8.90 -17.82
CA ILE A 173 -7.31 -7.64 -18.13
C ILE A 173 -5.91 -7.63 -17.51
N ASP A 174 -4.90 -7.37 -18.34
CA ASP A 174 -3.55 -7.10 -17.86
C ASP A 174 -3.54 -5.75 -17.12
N ALA A 175 -3.35 -5.79 -15.82
CA ALA A 175 -3.31 -4.59 -15.01
C ALA A 175 -1.94 -3.90 -15.09
N GLY A 176 -0.85 -4.69 -15.14
CA GLY A 176 0.49 -4.13 -15.21
C GLY A 176 1.56 -5.08 -14.66
N VAL A 177 2.76 -4.56 -14.45
CA VAL A 177 3.94 -5.31 -14.06
C VAL A 177 4.55 -4.75 -12.77
N TYR A 178 4.89 -5.65 -11.87
CA TYR A 178 5.77 -5.38 -10.74
C TYR A 178 7.22 -5.68 -11.13
N LEU A 179 8.13 -4.76 -10.83
CA LEU A 179 9.56 -4.89 -11.07
C LEU A 179 10.30 -5.00 -9.75
N THR A 180 11.13 -6.02 -9.62
CA THR A 180 11.92 -6.30 -8.42
C THR A 180 13.32 -5.72 -8.52
N LYS A 181 14.12 -5.84 -7.46
CA LYS A 181 15.54 -5.47 -7.48
C LYS A 181 16.34 -6.21 -8.56
N ASN A 182 15.89 -7.40 -8.97
CA ASN A 182 16.57 -8.20 -10.00
C ASN A 182 16.43 -7.57 -11.40
N TRP A 183 15.34 -6.84 -11.68
CA TRP A 183 15.23 -6.00 -12.87
C TRP A 183 16.28 -4.88 -12.85
N TYR A 184 16.33 -4.14 -11.76
CA TYR A 184 17.21 -2.97 -11.61
C TYR A 184 18.69 -3.34 -11.40
N ALA A 185 19.03 -4.61 -11.25
CA ALA A 185 20.43 -5.08 -11.31
C ALA A 185 21.04 -4.81 -12.68
N ASP A 186 20.28 -5.09 -13.76
CA ASP A 186 20.74 -5.03 -15.14
C ASP A 186 20.19 -3.83 -15.93
N HIS A 187 19.15 -3.13 -15.40
CA HIS A 187 18.47 -2.02 -16.09
C HIS A 187 18.46 -0.77 -15.23
N THR A 188 18.57 0.39 -15.86
CA THR A 188 18.47 1.71 -15.19
C THR A 188 17.08 2.31 -15.32
N GLU A 189 16.33 1.91 -16.35
CA GLU A 189 15.02 2.44 -16.72
C GLU A 189 13.91 1.39 -16.48
N GLY A 190 12.67 1.85 -16.51
CA GLY A 190 11.52 0.96 -16.58
C GLY A 190 11.47 0.14 -17.87
N PRO A 191 10.59 -0.85 -17.97
CA PRO A 191 10.50 -1.72 -19.14
C PRO A 191 9.77 -1.02 -20.29
N THR A 192 10.09 -1.44 -21.52
CA THR A 192 9.23 -1.13 -22.66
C THR A 192 7.97 -2.00 -22.63
N THR A 193 6.95 -1.62 -23.40
CA THR A 193 5.70 -2.42 -23.52
C THR A 193 5.96 -3.84 -24.01
N GLU A 194 6.92 -4.03 -24.91
CA GLU A 194 7.33 -5.34 -25.40
C GLU A 194 8.00 -6.18 -24.31
N GLN A 195 8.80 -5.57 -23.44
CA GLN A 195 9.42 -6.24 -22.29
C GLN A 195 8.39 -6.60 -21.24
N ILE A 196 7.40 -5.72 -20.99
CA ILE A 196 6.29 -6.01 -20.06
C ILE A 196 5.58 -7.30 -20.46
N GLN A 197 5.29 -7.48 -21.75
CA GLN A 197 4.58 -8.65 -22.25
C GLN A 197 5.33 -9.98 -22.07
N GLN A 198 6.63 -9.94 -21.84
CA GLN A 198 7.47 -11.14 -21.64
C GLN A 198 7.49 -11.62 -20.19
N PHE A 199 7.08 -10.79 -19.22
CA PHE A 199 7.06 -11.21 -17.83
C PHE A 199 5.95 -12.23 -17.56
N PRO A 200 6.22 -13.20 -16.67
CA PRO A 200 5.21 -14.19 -16.27
C PRO A 200 4.06 -13.52 -15.52
N PHE A 201 2.87 -14.09 -15.64
CA PHE A 201 1.73 -13.70 -14.81
C PHE A 201 1.84 -14.29 -13.41
N MET A 202 1.43 -13.51 -12.42
CA MET A 202 1.18 -13.98 -11.07
C MET A 202 0.00 -14.95 -11.10
N LYS A 203 0.17 -16.16 -10.56
CA LYS A 203 -0.86 -17.21 -10.60
C LYS A 203 -1.92 -16.97 -9.52
N ASP A 204 -1.45 -16.72 -8.32
CA ASP A 204 -2.30 -16.51 -7.14
C ASP A 204 -2.24 -15.03 -6.76
N LEU A 205 -3.42 -14.36 -6.77
CA LEU A 205 -3.55 -12.91 -6.57
C LEU A 205 -3.68 -12.57 -5.07
N ASP A 206 -2.80 -13.16 -4.28
CA ASP A 206 -2.69 -12.94 -2.84
C ASP A 206 -1.25 -12.57 -2.44
N PHE A 207 -1.01 -12.42 -1.14
CA PHE A 207 0.30 -12.04 -0.62
C PHE A 207 1.35 -13.13 -0.83
N GLU A 208 1.00 -14.41 -0.72
CA GLU A 208 1.92 -15.54 -0.88
C GLU A 208 2.35 -15.64 -2.34
N GLY A 209 1.41 -15.60 -3.28
CA GLY A 209 1.70 -15.58 -4.72
C GLY A 209 2.55 -14.39 -5.15
N PHE A 210 2.30 -13.20 -4.57
CA PHE A 210 3.15 -12.03 -4.78
C PHE A 210 4.60 -12.28 -4.32
N TRP A 211 4.76 -12.88 -3.15
CA TRP A 211 6.07 -13.12 -2.56
C TRP A 211 6.86 -14.19 -3.32
N ASP A 212 6.20 -15.25 -3.78
CA ASP A 212 6.79 -16.30 -4.60
C ASP A 212 7.32 -15.74 -5.92
N MET A 213 6.60 -14.79 -6.52
CA MET A 213 7.02 -14.16 -7.78
C MET A 213 8.12 -13.11 -7.60
N SER A 214 8.37 -12.61 -6.38
CA SER A 214 9.33 -11.55 -6.10
C SER A 214 10.79 -11.91 -6.40
N GLN A 215 11.11 -13.18 -6.63
CA GLN A 215 12.43 -13.66 -7.07
C GLN A 215 12.68 -13.46 -8.57
N ASN A 216 11.64 -13.19 -9.36
CA ASN A 216 11.77 -12.87 -10.78
C ASN A 216 12.20 -11.41 -10.97
N PRO A 217 12.80 -11.03 -12.10
CA PRO A 217 13.05 -9.62 -12.43
C PRO A 217 11.76 -8.78 -12.47
N GLY A 218 10.66 -9.39 -12.90
CA GLY A 218 9.33 -8.79 -12.88
C GLY A 218 8.24 -9.85 -13.06
N PHE A 219 7.02 -9.46 -12.74
CA PHE A 219 5.84 -10.32 -12.92
C PHE A 219 4.60 -9.46 -13.13
N ARG A 220 3.68 -9.97 -13.94
CA ARG A 220 2.44 -9.24 -14.29
C ARG A 220 1.28 -9.65 -13.40
N MET A 221 0.39 -8.71 -13.17
CA MET A 221 -0.89 -8.91 -12.51
C MET A 221 -2.00 -8.88 -13.55
N VAL A 222 -2.80 -9.93 -13.59
CA VAL A 222 -4.02 -10.01 -14.42
C VAL A 222 -5.22 -9.92 -13.51
N LEU A 223 -6.10 -8.96 -13.77
CA LEU A 223 -7.43 -8.96 -13.20
C LEU A 223 -8.23 -10.05 -13.93
N PRO A 224 -8.64 -11.14 -13.29
CA PRO A 224 -9.42 -12.18 -13.94
C PRO A 224 -10.80 -11.63 -14.32
N GLY A 225 -11.30 -12.03 -15.48
CA GLY A 225 -12.69 -11.77 -15.82
C GLY A 225 -13.63 -12.63 -14.99
N HIS A 226 -14.85 -12.19 -14.80
CA HIS A 226 -15.88 -12.96 -14.12
C HIS A 226 -16.49 -13.99 -15.09
N ASP A 227 -16.64 -15.22 -14.64
CA ASP A 227 -17.21 -16.34 -15.42
C ASP A 227 -18.76 -16.40 -15.38
N ARG A 228 -19.37 -15.47 -14.63
CA ARG A 228 -20.81 -15.36 -14.42
C ARG A 228 -21.32 -14.01 -14.92
N LYS A 229 -22.44 -13.56 -14.34
CA LYS A 229 -22.98 -12.24 -14.63
C LYS A 229 -22.03 -11.14 -14.15
N VAL A 230 -21.63 -10.25 -15.05
CA VAL A 230 -20.92 -9.01 -14.74
C VAL A 230 -21.92 -7.88 -14.55
N PHE A 231 -21.46 -6.78 -13.94
CA PHE A 231 -22.26 -5.55 -13.86
C PHE A 231 -22.37 -4.93 -15.27
N GLU A 232 -23.59 -4.86 -15.80
CA GLU A 232 -23.87 -4.35 -17.15
C GLU A 232 -24.28 -2.87 -17.19
N GLY A 233 -24.44 -2.25 -16.01
CA GLY A 233 -24.81 -0.84 -15.88
C GLY A 233 -23.62 0.12 -16.02
N ASP A 234 -23.91 1.40 -15.82
CA ASP A 234 -22.88 2.44 -15.85
C ASP A 234 -22.06 2.46 -14.56
N VAL A 235 -20.73 2.55 -14.71
CA VAL A 235 -19.80 2.60 -13.59
C VAL A 235 -19.16 3.98 -13.47
N TYR A 236 -19.16 4.54 -12.27
CA TYR A 236 -18.50 5.80 -11.92
C TYR A 236 -17.53 5.55 -10.76
N VAL A 237 -16.29 6.02 -10.88
CA VAL A 237 -15.28 5.87 -9.82
C VAL A 237 -14.86 7.24 -9.32
N LEU A 238 -15.04 7.49 -8.02
CA LEU A 238 -14.67 8.77 -7.40
C LEU A 238 -13.27 8.67 -6.79
N THR A 239 -12.40 9.63 -7.12
CA THR A 239 -11.00 9.65 -6.69
C THR A 239 -10.59 10.98 -6.06
N ASP A 240 -9.57 10.95 -5.21
CA ASP A 240 -8.89 12.15 -4.71
C ASP A 240 -7.38 11.91 -4.53
N GLY A 241 -6.66 12.92 -4.02
CA GLY A 241 -5.22 12.82 -3.78
C GLY A 241 -4.80 11.84 -2.66
N PHE A 242 -5.75 11.22 -1.93
CA PHE A 242 -5.51 10.16 -0.96
C PHE A 242 -5.86 8.77 -1.50
N THR A 243 -6.52 8.69 -2.67
CA THR A 243 -6.75 7.44 -3.39
C THR A 243 -5.39 6.91 -3.85
N GLY A 244 -4.88 5.83 -3.24
CA GLY A 244 -3.48 5.41 -3.46
C GLY A 244 -3.28 3.89 -3.47
N SER A 245 -2.06 3.48 -3.82
CA SER A 245 -1.61 2.08 -3.79
C SER A 245 -2.55 1.18 -4.59
N THR A 246 -3.10 0.10 -4.04
CA THR A 246 -4.02 -0.86 -4.70
C THR A 246 -5.19 -0.19 -5.44
N CYS A 247 -5.62 1.01 -5.02
CA CYS A 247 -6.63 1.77 -5.76
C CYS A 247 -6.15 2.19 -7.14
N GLU A 248 -4.86 2.46 -7.33
CA GLU A 248 -4.36 3.12 -8.53
C GLU A 248 -4.33 2.20 -9.76
N PRO A 249 -3.84 0.93 -9.68
CA PRO A 249 -4.04 -0.03 -10.75
C PRO A 249 -5.52 -0.30 -11.04
N PHE A 250 -6.37 -0.35 -10.01
CA PHE A 250 -7.82 -0.52 -10.18
C PHE A 250 -8.41 0.65 -10.99
N VAL A 251 -8.11 1.90 -10.63
CA VAL A 251 -8.56 3.11 -11.34
C VAL A 251 -7.99 3.16 -12.76
N ASP A 252 -6.72 2.78 -12.94
CA ASP A 252 -6.08 2.71 -14.27
C ASP A 252 -6.79 1.72 -15.17
N VAL A 253 -7.04 0.49 -14.69
CA VAL A 253 -7.76 -0.55 -15.45
C VAL A 253 -9.16 -0.06 -15.86
N ILE A 254 -9.94 0.47 -14.92
CA ILE A 254 -11.28 1.00 -15.20
C ILE A 254 -11.24 2.07 -16.30
N LYS A 255 -10.26 2.96 -16.20
CA LYS A 255 -10.08 4.06 -17.15
C LYS A 255 -9.60 3.59 -18.52
N ARG A 256 -8.50 2.83 -18.55
CA ARG A 256 -7.83 2.38 -19.78
C ARG A 256 -8.69 1.43 -20.60
N GLN A 257 -9.53 0.63 -19.95
CA GLN A 257 -10.46 -0.30 -20.59
C GLN A 257 -11.85 0.28 -20.85
N ASN A 258 -12.08 1.56 -20.53
CA ASN A 258 -13.39 2.22 -20.66
C ASN A 258 -14.53 1.48 -19.94
N ILE A 259 -14.23 0.83 -18.80
CA ILE A 259 -15.22 0.11 -17.99
C ILE A 259 -16.14 1.11 -17.28
N GLY A 260 -15.61 2.28 -16.92
CA GLY A 260 -16.39 3.31 -16.23
C GLY A 260 -15.77 4.71 -16.33
N THR A 261 -16.47 5.70 -15.81
CA THR A 261 -16.05 7.09 -15.79
C THR A 261 -15.38 7.44 -14.46
N VAL A 262 -14.11 7.82 -14.49
CA VAL A 262 -13.36 8.28 -13.28
C VAL A 262 -13.57 9.78 -13.11
N ILE A 263 -13.99 10.19 -11.91
CA ILE A 263 -14.37 11.58 -11.58
C ILE A 263 -13.67 11.99 -10.28
N GLY A 264 -13.12 13.20 -10.22
CA GLY A 264 -12.53 13.76 -9.01
C GLY A 264 -11.17 14.36 -9.24
N ARG A 265 -10.18 13.98 -8.43
CA ARG A 265 -8.80 14.45 -8.55
C ARG A 265 -7.87 13.31 -8.97
N THR A 266 -6.71 13.69 -9.48
CA THR A 266 -5.59 12.75 -9.69
C THR A 266 -5.32 11.99 -8.38
N THR A 267 -5.10 10.69 -8.47
CA THR A 267 -4.79 9.82 -7.33
C THR A 267 -3.46 10.18 -6.68
N GLY A 268 -3.15 9.58 -5.54
CA GLY A 268 -2.02 9.97 -4.69
C GLY A 268 -0.63 9.73 -5.28
N GLY A 269 -0.50 8.90 -6.32
CA GLY A 269 0.80 8.51 -6.86
C GLY A 269 1.63 7.73 -5.85
N GLY A 270 1.00 6.86 -5.10
CA GLY A 270 1.65 6.02 -4.09
C GLY A 270 1.63 4.55 -4.51
N MET A 271 2.19 4.23 -5.68
CA MET A 271 2.09 2.89 -6.27
C MET A 271 3.44 2.19 -6.33
N LEU A 272 3.89 1.75 -5.17
CA LEU A 272 4.97 0.78 -5.00
C LEU A 272 4.46 -0.37 -4.14
N SER A 273 5.05 -1.56 -4.23
CA SER A 273 4.78 -2.60 -3.24
C SER A 273 5.83 -2.56 -2.15
N GLY A 274 5.38 -2.52 -0.91
CA GLY A 274 6.24 -2.46 0.26
C GLY A 274 6.10 -3.67 1.17
N ALA A 275 7.16 -3.95 1.93
CA ALA A 275 7.19 -4.96 2.98
C ALA A 275 7.63 -4.37 4.31
N PHE A 276 7.23 -5.03 5.40
CA PHE A 276 7.61 -4.65 6.76
C PHE A 276 8.85 -5.40 7.23
N PHE A 277 9.83 -4.65 7.72
CA PHE A 277 11.08 -5.18 8.26
C PHE A 277 11.24 -4.74 9.72
N PRO A 278 11.45 -5.65 10.66
CA PRO A 278 11.74 -5.28 12.04
C PRO A 278 13.10 -4.58 12.12
N VAL A 279 13.15 -3.39 12.71
CA VAL A 279 14.41 -2.69 13.01
C VAL A 279 14.95 -3.15 14.36
N ASP A 280 14.08 -3.15 15.37
CA ASP A 280 14.32 -3.64 16.72
C ASP A 280 12.99 -4.06 17.38
N ASP A 281 12.94 -4.14 18.72
CA ASP A 281 11.72 -4.48 19.45
C ASP A 281 10.65 -3.38 19.42
N GLU A 282 11.01 -2.12 19.15
CA GLU A 282 10.13 -0.95 19.17
C GLU A 282 9.77 -0.43 17.78
N LEU A 283 10.63 -0.64 16.78
CA LEU A 283 10.53 -0.06 15.45
C LEU A 283 10.34 -1.10 14.35
N THR A 284 9.55 -0.70 13.36
CA THR A 284 9.38 -1.43 12.10
C THR A 284 9.52 -0.45 10.93
N LEU A 285 10.33 -0.82 9.95
CA LEU A 285 10.49 -0.12 8.68
C LEU A 285 9.53 -0.72 7.63
N PHE A 286 8.73 0.12 6.99
CA PHE A 286 8.00 -0.22 5.77
C PHE A 286 8.82 0.27 4.58
N LEU A 287 9.24 -0.63 3.72
CA LEU A 287 10.24 -0.41 2.68
C LEU A 287 9.70 -0.85 1.31
N PRO A 288 9.86 -0.06 0.22
CA PRO A 288 9.42 -0.45 -1.11
C PRO A 288 10.33 -1.54 -1.69
N VAL A 289 9.74 -2.68 -2.03
CA VAL A 289 10.43 -3.87 -2.55
C VAL A 289 10.17 -4.13 -4.04
N CYS A 290 9.10 -3.54 -4.61
CA CYS A 290 8.82 -3.57 -6.05
C CYS A 290 8.36 -2.21 -6.55
N ASP A 291 8.76 -1.85 -7.77
CA ASP A 291 8.18 -0.78 -8.58
C ASP A 291 6.97 -1.31 -9.34
N TYR A 292 6.16 -0.43 -9.91
CA TYR A 292 4.99 -0.79 -10.68
C TYR A 292 4.83 0.08 -11.93
N TYR A 293 4.53 -0.59 -13.04
CA TYR A 293 4.15 0.02 -14.31
C TYR A 293 2.84 -0.57 -14.81
N THR A 294 1.98 0.25 -15.38
CA THR A 294 0.77 -0.21 -16.06
C THR A 294 1.12 -1.07 -17.27
N ALA A 295 0.16 -1.82 -17.82
CA ALA A 295 0.41 -2.70 -18.96
C ALA A 295 0.86 -1.96 -20.23
N ASP A 296 0.59 -0.65 -20.34
CA ASP A 296 1.05 0.23 -21.42
C ASP A 296 2.35 1.00 -21.06
N GLY A 297 2.99 0.67 -19.93
CA GLY A 297 4.31 1.18 -19.56
C GLY A 297 4.30 2.51 -18.79
N TYR A 298 3.14 2.97 -18.28
CA TYR A 298 3.07 4.17 -17.49
C TYR A 298 3.44 3.90 -16.03
N ARG A 299 4.34 4.70 -15.46
CA ARG A 299 4.73 4.62 -14.06
C ARG A 299 3.82 5.49 -13.21
N ILE A 300 3.07 4.88 -12.30
CA ILE A 300 2.11 5.58 -11.44
C ILE A 300 2.77 6.27 -10.25
N ASP A 301 3.82 5.68 -9.66
CA ASP A 301 4.45 6.22 -8.45
C ASP A 301 4.91 7.67 -8.64
N ARG A 302 4.56 8.55 -7.72
CA ARG A 302 4.77 10.01 -7.72
C ARG A 302 3.95 10.79 -8.75
N VAL A 303 3.19 10.13 -9.62
CA VAL A 303 2.41 10.80 -10.68
C VAL A 303 0.90 10.65 -10.48
N GLY A 304 0.46 9.46 -10.08
CA GLY A 304 -0.95 9.12 -9.93
C GLY A 304 -1.68 8.90 -11.26
N VAL A 305 -2.95 8.55 -11.17
CA VAL A 305 -3.87 8.35 -12.30
C VAL A 305 -4.80 9.56 -12.40
N LYS A 306 -4.78 10.26 -13.55
CA LYS A 306 -5.68 11.40 -13.80
C LYS A 306 -7.12 10.91 -14.06
N PRO A 307 -8.16 11.56 -13.49
CA PRO A 307 -9.54 11.21 -13.78
C PRO A 307 -9.92 11.54 -15.25
N HIS A 308 -11.06 11.05 -15.70
CA HIS A 308 -11.70 11.51 -16.96
C HIS A 308 -12.31 12.90 -16.81
N ILE A 309 -12.92 13.15 -15.64
CA ILE A 309 -13.56 14.42 -15.32
C ILE A 309 -12.93 14.97 -14.03
N GLU A 310 -12.18 16.04 -14.15
CA GLU A 310 -11.54 16.69 -13.01
C GLU A 310 -12.54 17.57 -12.25
N THR A 311 -12.65 17.36 -10.93
CA THR A 311 -13.48 18.14 -10.02
C THR A 311 -12.74 18.33 -8.69
N ARG A 312 -13.27 19.18 -7.81
CA ARG A 312 -12.88 19.10 -6.40
C ARG A 312 -13.37 17.78 -5.80
N SER A 313 -12.66 17.27 -4.80
CA SER A 313 -12.98 15.97 -4.18
C SER A 313 -14.43 15.95 -3.64
N GLU A 314 -14.88 17.02 -2.99
CA GLU A 314 -16.21 17.16 -2.45
C GLU A 314 -17.33 17.20 -3.51
N ASP A 315 -17.04 17.64 -4.74
CA ASP A 315 -18.01 17.78 -5.83
C ASP A 315 -18.14 16.49 -6.68
N ALA A 316 -17.23 15.52 -6.53
CA ALA A 316 -17.17 14.35 -7.39
C ALA A 316 -18.45 13.51 -7.36
N LEU A 317 -19.07 13.32 -6.20
CA LEU A 317 -20.34 12.58 -6.08
C LEU A 317 -21.49 13.32 -6.75
N ALA A 318 -21.62 14.63 -6.56
CA ALA A 318 -22.63 15.44 -7.21
C ALA A 318 -22.48 15.39 -8.75
N LYS A 319 -21.24 15.40 -9.25
CA LYS A 319 -20.97 15.29 -10.68
C LYS A 319 -21.34 13.92 -11.25
N ALA A 320 -21.08 12.82 -10.53
CA ALA A 320 -21.55 11.49 -10.92
C ALA A 320 -23.08 11.44 -11.00
N THR A 321 -23.78 11.95 -10.00
CA THR A 321 -25.26 12.00 -9.96
C THR A 321 -25.82 12.87 -11.09
N GLU A 322 -25.21 14.01 -11.41
CA GLU A 322 -25.56 14.84 -12.55
C GLU A 322 -25.50 14.08 -13.88
N LEU A 323 -24.40 13.32 -14.09
CA LEU A 323 -24.22 12.52 -15.31
C LEU A 323 -25.27 11.40 -15.44
N ILE A 324 -25.65 10.78 -14.34
CA ILE A 324 -26.71 9.76 -14.28
C ILE A 324 -28.06 10.39 -14.61
N SER A 325 -28.39 11.53 -14.04
CA SER A 325 -29.67 12.20 -14.23
C SER A 325 -29.84 12.86 -15.61
N GLY A 326 -28.73 13.10 -16.31
CA GLY A 326 -28.72 13.71 -17.63
C GLY A 326 -28.85 12.72 -18.80
N LYS A 327 -28.95 11.42 -18.53
CA LYS A 327 -29.21 10.34 -19.48
C LYS A 327 -30.68 10.06 -19.56
#